data_6391f2bc4c4e5c7e9446d0840ccc859c
#
_entry.id   6391f2bc4c4e5c7e9446d0840ccc859c
#
_cell.length_a   1.000
_cell.length_b   1.000
_cell.length_c   1.000
_cell.angle_alpha   90.00
_cell.angle_beta   90.00
_cell.angle_gamma   90.00
#
_symmetry.space_group_name_H-M   'P 1'
#
loop_
_entity.id
_entity.type
_entity.pdbx_description
1 polymer ?
#
loop_
_entity_poly.entity_id
_entity_poly.type
_entity_poly.pdbx_seq_one_letter_code
_entity_poly.pdbx_strand_id
1 'polypeptide(L)'
;MKKLLALFLALVLTLSLAACGKPGSTQSGVSGDVAEEDRYGGHVDFVLDFKPGNLDPAKSTGLWAYTFTSMIYEAPLTRDAEGNIRPNVCDFELSDDQLTLKLWVRDGVTFHDGSAVEIEDVIASIRRSVHKSPRQFVAPYIKDVVIDDDGVATITFTEYNEKTMYYIACVNPFIGVMPKEIAEKYSYESKNFIIDVADAIGTGPYKVTEFITEVAVSMARHEGYKAVEEGYTGFAAPKKAYLDSITFYYNTDDSASCIGMMNGDYDLKSGAGDYEASFITSGLTKYEKLSNTGDMINFNTHEDTIIGRSADMRKAMIAAIDWVEYFGINNTVVDGKGVNPALDGKYATDVFAKAPYFVTDGTNVETSKKYQEAAGYKGEEIKLVINSGLVTEITALSGYWKAAGINISIQNMESAAFTEYYGEKSNVWGLRYQWPSLNNSPTLLSGTIMTDTYSTPEKDKLYGELSSMIAGSDEYMAKWQELAQQMVDDCAVVFMKQTKLTWWSHPDMVFEYDGLTPYLFNAYWRNPSEHGVK
;
A
#
# COMPACT_ATOMS: atom_id res chain seq x y z
N MET A 1 11.40 23.25 57.32
CA MET A 1 11.61 23.82 55.98
C MET A 1 12.43 22.93 55.04
N LYS A 2 13.57 22.37 55.43
CA LYS A 2 14.39 21.49 54.54
C LYS A 2 13.69 20.18 54.11
N LYS A 3 12.80 19.59 54.93
CA LYS A 3 12.05 18.34 54.55
C LYS A 3 10.86 18.59 53.63
N LEU A 4 10.26 19.79 53.65
CA LEU A 4 9.19 20.15 52.68
C LEU A 4 9.76 20.47 51.30
N LEU A 5 10.96 21.07 51.24
CA LEU A 5 11.64 21.35 49.96
C LEU A 5 12.07 20.10 49.23
N ALA A 6 12.49 19.05 49.98
CA ALA A 6 12.86 17.75 49.39
C ALA A 6 11.64 16.98 48.84
N LEU A 7 10.47 17.13 49.47
CA LEU A 7 9.22 16.51 48.96
C LEU A 7 8.71 17.21 47.70
N PHE A 8 8.90 18.53 47.61
CA PHE A 8 8.49 19.29 46.41
C PHE A 8 9.42 19.04 45.21
N LEU A 9 10.73 18.85 45.46
CA LEU A 9 11.69 18.49 44.43
C LEU A 9 11.48 17.02 43.94
N ALA A 10 11.10 16.12 44.82
CA ALA A 10 10.77 14.72 44.43
C ALA A 10 9.47 14.63 43.60
N LEU A 11 8.50 15.49 43.89
CA LEU A 11 7.23 15.52 43.14
C LEU A 11 7.39 16.13 41.74
N VAL A 12 8.30 17.08 41.58
CA VAL A 12 8.62 17.70 40.27
C VAL A 12 9.47 16.76 39.40
N LEU A 13 10.33 15.91 40.00
CA LEU A 13 11.13 14.92 39.28
C LEU A 13 10.32 13.69 38.85
N THR A 14 9.21 13.35 39.52
CA THR A 14 8.34 12.26 39.09
C THR A 14 7.35 12.67 37.99
N LEU A 15 7.09 13.95 37.82
CA LEU A 15 6.28 14.48 36.70
C LEU A 15 7.09 14.69 35.40
N SER A 16 8.42 14.69 35.46
CA SER A 16 9.28 14.85 34.28
C SER A 16 9.72 13.53 33.63
N LEU A 17 9.39 12.38 34.21
CA LEU A 17 9.68 11.04 33.65
C LEU A 17 8.50 10.40 32.89
N ALA A 18 7.35 11.09 32.83
CA ALA A 18 6.18 10.64 32.07
C ALA A 18 6.08 11.27 30.68
N ALA A 19 7.12 12.03 30.22
CA ALA A 19 7.11 12.74 28.94
C ALA A 19 8.09 12.18 27.90
N CYS A 20 8.50 10.90 28.02
CA CYS A 20 9.15 10.18 26.92
C CYS A 20 8.12 9.26 26.25
N GLY A 21 7.06 9.83 25.71
CA GLY A 21 6.19 9.22 24.73
C GLY A 21 6.88 9.23 23.36
N LYS A 22 6.81 8.11 22.65
CA LYS A 22 7.18 7.93 21.25
C LYS A 22 6.73 9.13 20.40
N PRO A 23 7.40 9.48 19.29
CA PRO A 23 6.91 10.49 18.38
C PRO A 23 5.61 9.95 17.73
N GLY A 24 4.49 10.22 18.37
CA GLY A 24 3.17 10.02 17.85
C GLY A 24 2.79 11.18 16.96
N SER A 25 2.14 10.88 15.85
CA SER A 25 1.47 11.76 14.91
C SER A 25 0.95 13.05 15.58
N THR A 26 1.29 14.20 15.01
CA THR A 26 0.66 15.48 15.34
C THR A 26 -0.81 15.42 14.89
N GLN A 27 -1.65 14.92 15.77
CA GLN A 27 -3.09 15.12 15.74
C GLN A 27 -3.36 16.49 16.39
N SER A 28 -3.41 17.55 15.60
CA SER A 28 -3.96 18.82 16.04
C SER A 28 -5.50 18.76 15.84
N GLY A 29 -6.16 18.01 16.69
CA GLY A 29 -7.60 17.91 16.75
C GLY A 29 -8.07 18.21 18.17
N VAL A 30 -9.03 19.08 18.28
CA VAL A 30 -9.72 19.47 19.52
C VAL A 30 -10.15 18.22 20.30
N SER A 31 -9.65 18.08 21.53
CA SER A 31 -9.95 16.98 22.42
C SER A 31 -11.37 17.08 22.98
N GLY A 32 -12.25 16.24 22.48
CA GLY A 32 -13.50 15.83 23.10
C GLY A 32 -13.75 14.42 22.59
N ASP A 33 -13.36 13.42 23.38
CA ASP A 33 -13.58 12.02 23.01
C ASP A 33 -15.08 11.75 23.12
N VAL A 34 -15.72 11.44 21.99
CA VAL A 34 -17.13 11.06 21.93
C VAL A 34 -17.25 9.63 22.45
N ALA A 35 -18.18 9.39 23.39
CA ALA A 35 -18.42 8.04 23.89
C ALA A 35 -18.78 7.10 22.74
N GLU A 36 -18.40 5.82 22.84
CA GLU A 36 -18.55 4.89 21.71
C GLU A 36 -20.01 4.76 21.25
N GLU A 37 -20.93 4.74 22.18
CA GLU A 37 -22.36 4.68 21.92
C GLU A 37 -22.91 5.91 21.16
N ASP A 38 -22.27 7.06 21.28
CA ASP A 38 -22.66 8.32 20.63
C ASP A 38 -22.04 8.51 19.24
N ARG A 39 -21.17 7.59 18.80
CA ARG A 39 -20.49 7.65 17.48
C ARG A 39 -21.35 7.13 16.34
N TYR A 40 -22.42 6.38 16.64
CA TYR A 40 -23.26 5.75 15.62
C TYR A 40 -24.17 6.74 14.93
N GLY A 41 -24.16 6.70 13.61
CA GLY A 41 -25.01 7.52 12.74
C GLY A 41 -24.24 8.36 11.74
N GLY A 42 -25.01 9.06 10.92
CA GLY A 42 -24.48 9.97 9.92
C GLY A 42 -24.07 9.33 8.61
N HIS A 43 -23.81 10.19 7.64
CA HIS A 43 -23.44 9.85 6.28
C HIS A 43 -22.10 10.52 5.91
N VAL A 44 -21.34 9.91 5.01
CA VAL A 44 -20.09 10.48 4.47
C VAL A 44 -20.14 10.47 2.95
N ASP A 45 -19.91 11.63 2.35
CA ASP A 45 -19.68 11.83 0.93
C ASP A 45 -18.18 11.91 0.66
N PHE A 46 -17.61 10.87 0.08
CA PHE A 46 -16.17 10.76 -0.21
C PHE A 46 -15.90 10.88 -1.71
N VAL A 47 -15.17 11.90 -2.13
CA VAL A 47 -14.80 12.06 -3.54
C VAL A 47 -13.46 11.40 -3.84
N LEU A 48 -13.47 10.55 -4.87
CA LEU A 48 -12.31 9.80 -5.39
C LEU A 48 -11.92 10.31 -6.77
N ASP A 49 -10.63 10.23 -7.09
CA ASP A 49 -10.04 10.64 -8.37
C ASP A 49 -9.88 9.49 -9.37
N PHE A 50 -10.43 8.31 -9.06
CA PHE A 50 -10.36 7.12 -9.91
C PHE A 50 -11.73 6.44 -10.04
N LYS A 51 -11.95 5.71 -11.15
CA LYS A 51 -13.23 5.06 -11.51
C LYS A 51 -13.31 3.60 -11.09
N PRO A 52 -14.20 3.23 -10.16
CA PRO A 52 -14.53 1.82 -9.98
C PRO A 52 -15.35 1.34 -11.19
N GLY A 53 -14.76 0.50 -12.03
CA GLY A 53 -15.47 -0.07 -13.20
C GLY A 53 -16.29 -1.31 -12.88
N ASN A 54 -16.21 -1.83 -11.66
CA ASN A 54 -16.92 -3.03 -11.18
C ASN A 54 -16.83 -3.11 -9.65
N LEU A 55 -17.58 -4.04 -9.07
CA LEU A 55 -17.63 -4.35 -7.64
C LEU A 55 -16.87 -5.64 -7.27
N ASP A 56 -16.09 -6.18 -8.18
CA ASP A 56 -15.45 -7.49 -8.03
C ASP A 56 -14.11 -7.41 -7.28
N PRO A 57 -13.97 -8.08 -6.13
CA PRO A 57 -12.73 -8.02 -5.35
C PRO A 57 -11.54 -8.64 -6.09
N ALA A 58 -11.76 -9.65 -6.96
CA ALA A 58 -10.68 -10.29 -7.71
C ALA A 58 -10.02 -9.37 -8.74
N LYS A 59 -10.70 -8.30 -9.17
CA LYS A 59 -10.15 -7.28 -10.07
C LYS A 59 -9.64 -6.04 -9.35
N SER A 60 -9.88 -5.94 -8.06
CA SER A 60 -9.44 -4.83 -7.25
C SER A 60 -7.92 -4.71 -7.22
N THR A 61 -7.38 -3.60 -7.69
CA THR A 61 -5.95 -3.29 -7.64
C THR A 61 -5.75 -1.82 -7.24
N GLY A 62 -4.74 -1.55 -6.38
CA GLY A 62 -4.42 -0.19 -6.00
C GLY A 62 -5.28 0.36 -4.86
N LEU A 63 -5.24 1.66 -4.70
CA LEU A 63 -5.77 2.40 -3.55
C LEU A 63 -7.29 2.21 -3.34
N TRP A 64 -8.05 2.22 -4.42
CA TRP A 64 -9.51 2.05 -4.39
C TRP A 64 -9.96 0.71 -3.81
N ALA A 65 -9.14 -0.34 -3.98
CA ALA A 65 -9.43 -1.64 -3.40
C ALA A 65 -9.38 -1.61 -1.86
N TYR A 66 -8.46 -0.85 -1.29
CA TYR A 66 -8.40 -0.64 0.15
C TYR A 66 -9.53 0.27 0.65
N THR A 67 -9.99 1.19 -0.19
CA THR A 67 -10.93 2.23 0.22
C THR A 67 -12.38 1.72 0.26
N PHE A 68 -12.89 1.13 -0.83
CA PHE A 68 -14.29 0.69 -0.84
C PHE A 68 -14.50 -0.82 -0.91
N THR A 69 -13.64 -1.59 -1.61
CA THR A 69 -13.83 -3.03 -1.72
C THR A 69 -13.68 -3.71 -0.36
N SER A 70 -12.79 -3.21 0.50
CA SER A 70 -12.61 -3.69 1.88
C SER A 70 -13.80 -3.36 2.81
N MET A 71 -14.70 -2.47 2.39
CA MET A 71 -15.96 -2.24 3.10
C MET A 71 -17.01 -3.33 2.81
N ILE A 72 -16.96 -3.91 1.59
CA ILE A 72 -17.92 -4.90 1.11
C ILE A 72 -17.48 -6.31 1.45
N TYR A 73 -16.20 -6.61 1.21
CA TYR A 73 -15.67 -7.97 1.33
C TYR A 73 -14.57 -8.06 2.38
N GLU A 74 -14.43 -9.21 2.94
CA GLU A 74 -13.31 -9.57 3.81
C GLU A 74 -12.61 -10.81 3.28
N ALA A 75 -11.29 -10.85 3.45
CA ALA A 75 -10.52 -12.06 3.15
C ALA A 75 -10.73 -13.11 4.26
N PRO A 76 -10.44 -14.39 4.01
CA PRO A 76 -10.51 -15.44 5.03
C PRO A 76 -9.76 -15.07 6.31
N LEU A 77 -8.55 -14.55 6.16
CA LEU A 77 -7.67 -14.05 7.23
C LEU A 77 -7.22 -12.63 6.90
N THR A 78 -6.66 -11.92 7.88
CA THR A 78 -6.11 -10.57 7.70
C THR A 78 -4.72 -10.46 8.34
N ARG A 79 -4.14 -9.24 8.37
CA ARG A 79 -2.88 -8.94 9.04
C ARG A 79 -3.02 -7.72 9.94
N ASP A 80 -2.38 -7.78 11.11
CA ASP A 80 -2.24 -6.63 11.99
C ASP A 80 -1.20 -5.62 11.46
N ALA A 81 -1.03 -4.51 12.17
CA ALA A 81 -0.07 -3.47 11.80
C ALA A 81 1.40 -3.97 11.82
N GLU A 82 1.68 -5.03 12.55
CA GLU A 82 2.99 -5.69 12.65
C GLU A 82 3.20 -6.75 11.55
N GLY A 83 2.17 -7.00 10.71
CA GLY A 83 2.19 -7.96 9.62
C GLY A 83 1.90 -9.41 10.02
N ASN A 84 1.50 -9.67 11.27
CA ASN A 84 1.14 -11.01 11.71
C ASN A 84 -0.25 -11.40 11.18
N ILE A 85 -0.40 -12.67 10.81
CA ILE A 85 -1.69 -13.23 10.37
C ILE A 85 -2.65 -13.24 11.55
N ARG A 86 -3.89 -12.80 11.30
CA ARG A 86 -4.97 -12.69 12.29
C ARG A 86 -6.27 -13.25 11.73
N PRO A 87 -7.18 -13.70 12.60
CA PRO A 87 -8.55 -14.05 12.20
C PRO A 87 -9.25 -12.89 11.49
N ASN A 88 -10.13 -13.23 10.54
CA ASN A 88 -11.05 -12.29 9.90
C ASN A 88 -12.42 -12.95 9.72
N VAL A 89 -12.75 -13.49 8.54
CA VAL A 89 -13.95 -14.34 8.35
C VAL A 89 -13.76 -15.69 9.05
N CYS A 90 -12.53 -16.20 9.03
CA CYS A 90 -12.17 -17.48 9.63
C CYS A 90 -11.23 -17.33 10.83
N ASP A 91 -11.33 -18.29 11.75
CA ASP A 91 -10.24 -18.67 12.62
C ASP A 91 -9.33 -19.67 11.90
N PHE A 92 -8.13 -19.90 12.43
CA PHE A 92 -7.15 -20.72 11.73
C PHE A 92 -6.14 -21.41 12.63
N GLU A 93 -5.55 -22.48 12.11
CA GLU A 93 -4.34 -23.14 12.61
C GLU A 93 -3.35 -23.27 11.44
N LEU A 94 -2.13 -22.76 11.61
CA LEU A 94 -1.07 -22.82 10.61
C LEU A 94 0.09 -23.64 11.18
N SER A 95 0.55 -24.67 10.44
CA SER A 95 1.69 -25.48 10.84
C SER A 95 2.98 -24.66 10.88
N ASP A 96 3.97 -25.08 11.69
CA ASP A 96 5.25 -24.37 11.86
C ASP A 96 6.02 -24.23 10.55
N ASP A 97 5.91 -25.22 9.66
CA ASP A 97 6.51 -25.20 8.32
C ASP A 97 5.69 -24.40 7.29
N GLN A 98 4.51 -23.91 7.70
CA GLN A 98 3.54 -23.18 6.86
C GLN A 98 3.07 -23.98 5.62
N LEU A 99 3.09 -25.29 5.67
CA LEU A 99 2.61 -26.16 4.58
C LEU A 99 1.20 -26.68 4.78
N THR A 100 0.60 -26.47 5.95
CA THR A 100 -0.78 -26.86 6.25
C THR A 100 -1.50 -25.72 6.95
N LEU A 101 -2.60 -25.27 6.34
CA LEU A 101 -3.49 -24.26 6.90
C LEU A 101 -4.87 -24.88 7.11
N LYS A 102 -5.35 -24.87 8.35
CA LYS A 102 -6.74 -25.17 8.68
C LYS A 102 -7.53 -23.90 8.84
N LEU A 103 -8.73 -23.87 8.32
CA LEU A 103 -9.67 -22.75 8.38
C LEU A 103 -11.04 -23.24 8.83
N TRP A 104 -11.69 -22.49 9.70
CA TRP A 104 -13.10 -22.65 10.04
C TRP A 104 -13.76 -21.28 10.21
N VAL A 105 -15.02 -21.17 9.85
CA VAL A 105 -15.74 -19.90 9.91
C VAL A 105 -15.97 -19.52 11.38
N ARG A 106 -15.73 -18.26 11.74
CA ARG A 106 -16.01 -17.75 13.08
C ARG A 106 -17.52 -17.73 13.36
N ASP A 107 -17.89 -17.99 14.61
CA ASP A 107 -19.28 -18.00 15.04
C ASP A 107 -19.99 -16.68 14.76
N GLY A 108 -21.16 -16.75 14.13
CA GLY A 108 -22.05 -15.63 13.90
C GLY A 108 -21.67 -14.71 12.74
N VAL A 109 -20.70 -15.08 11.90
CA VAL A 109 -20.41 -14.36 10.65
C VAL A 109 -21.54 -14.59 9.64
N THR A 110 -22.05 -13.52 9.06
CA THR A 110 -23.11 -13.56 8.06
C THR A 110 -22.76 -12.75 6.83
N PHE A 111 -23.36 -13.09 5.71
CA PHE A 111 -23.35 -12.26 4.51
C PHE A 111 -24.31 -11.06 4.63
N HIS A 112 -24.22 -10.13 3.69
CA HIS A 112 -25.06 -8.92 3.62
C HIS A 112 -26.55 -9.19 3.47
N ASP A 113 -26.92 -10.37 2.95
CA ASP A 113 -28.31 -10.83 2.85
C ASP A 113 -28.83 -11.54 4.10
N GLY A 114 -27.98 -11.70 5.13
CA GLY A 114 -28.26 -12.34 6.40
C GLY A 114 -28.07 -13.86 6.41
N SER A 115 -27.68 -14.48 5.31
CA SER A 115 -27.33 -15.90 5.31
C SER A 115 -26.03 -16.15 6.08
N ALA A 116 -25.92 -17.33 6.73
CA ALA A 116 -24.70 -17.73 7.40
C ALA A 116 -23.59 -18.00 6.37
N VAL A 117 -22.35 -17.74 6.76
CA VAL A 117 -21.18 -18.12 5.96
C VAL A 117 -20.81 -19.55 6.29
N GLU A 118 -20.68 -20.39 5.26
CA GLU A 118 -20.21 -21.77 5.39
C GLU A 118 -18.77 -21.88 4.87
N ILE A 119 -18.05 -22.92 5.28
CA ILE A 119 -16.65 -23.10 4.85
C ILE A 119 -16.51 -23.30 3.33
N GLU A 120 -17.54 -23.85 2.69
CA GLU A 120 -17.63 -24.04 1.25
C GLU A 120 -17.63 -22.70 0.48
N ASP A 121 -18.22 -21.63 1.05
CA ASP A 121 -18.20 -20.27 0.50
C ASP A 121 -16.77 -19.71 0.50
N VAL A 122 -16.06 -19.92 1.60
CA VAL A 122 -14.67 -19.51 1.76
C VAL A 122 -13.78 -20.20 0.73
N ILE A 123 -13.92 -21.52 0.60
CA ILE A 123 -13.12 -22.32 -0.34
C ILE A 123 -13.47 -22.00 -1.81
N ALA A 124 -14.75 -21.77 -2.12
CA ALA A 124 -15.16 -21.33 -3.44
C ALA A 124 -14.57 -19.96 -3.80
N SER A 125 -14.56 -19.03 -2.85
CA SER A 125 -13.97 -17.69 -3.00
C SER A 125 -12.45 -17.75 -3.20
N ILE A 126 -11.74 -18.59 -2.44
CA ILE A 126 -10.30 -18.83 -2.62
C ILE A 126 -10.04 -19.37 -4.04
N ARG A 127 -10.71 -20.46 -4.45
CA ARG A 127 -10.53 -21.08 -5.77
C ARG A 127 -10.80 -20.10 -6.89
N ARG A 128 -11.90 -19.33 -6.80
CA ARG A 128 -12.23 -18.31 -7.79
C ARG A 128 -11.10 -17.29 -7.92
N SER A 129 -10.67 -16.72 -6.81
CA SER A 129 -9.77 -15.58 -6.81
C SER A 129 -8.36 -15.94 -7.24
N VAL A 130 -7.83 -17.09 -6.83
CA VAL A 130 -6.48 -17.54 -7.22
C VAL A 130 -6.39 -17.96 -8.69
N HIS A 131 -7.50 -18.20 -9.37
CA HIS A 131 -7.51 -18.55 -10.80
C HIS A 131 -7.93 -17.38 -11.70
N LYS A 132 -8.83 -16.49 -11.26
CA LYS A 132 -9.38 -15.38 -12.06
C LYS A 132 -8.56 -14.11 -12.00
N SER A 133 -7.97 -13.84 -10.86
CA SER A 133 -7.21 -12.63 -10.56
C SER A 133 -5.88 -12.61 -11.32
N PRO A 134 -5.23 -11.46 -11.49
CA PRO A 134 -3.82 -11.41 -11.89
C PRO A 134 -2.87 -12.15 -10.93
N ARG A 135 -3.39 -12.80 -9.86
CA ARG A 135 -2.66 -13.63 -8.89
C ARG A 135 -2.71 -15.13 -9.18
N GLN A 136 -2.97 -15.53 -10.42
CA GLN A 136 -3.02 -16.94 -10.84
C GLN A 136 -1.76 -17.74 -10.48
N PHE A 137 -0.63 -17.08 -10.28
CA PHE A 137 0.60 -17.70 -9.81
C PHE A 137 0.50 -18.33 -8.40
N VAL A 138 -0.54 -18.03 -7.61
CA VAL A 138 -0.78 -18.64 -6.29
C VAL A 138 -1.38 -20.05 -6.43
N ALA A 139 -2.19 -20.28 -7.44
CA ALA A 139 -2.91 -21.55 -7.62
C ALA A 139 -1.99 -22.79 -7.64
N PRO A 140 -0.80 -22.79 -8.27
CA PRO A 140 0.10 -23.95 -8.28
C PRO A 140 0.62 -24.38 -6.91
N TYR A 141 0.60 -23.47 -5.93
CA TYR A 141 1.07 -23.76 -4.57
C TYR A 141 0.01 -24.45 -3.71
N ILE A 142 -1.27 -24.43 -4.07
CA ILE A 142 -2.34 -25.16 -3.39
C ILE A 142 -2.36 -26.58 -3.94
N LYS A 143 -1.88 -27.53 -3.12
CA LYS A 143 -1.80 -28.93 -3.48
C LYS A 143 -3.14 -29.64 -3.34
N ASP A 144 -3.82 -29.42 -2.22
CA ASP A 144 -5.08 -30.09 -1.87
C ASP A 144 -5.91 -29.25 -0.91
N VAL A 145 -7.23 -29.44 -0.96
CA VAL A 145 -8.19 -28.84 -0.03
C VAL A 145 -9.21 -29.89 0.36
N VAL A 146 -9.24 -30.25 1.63
CA VAL A 146 -10.19 -31.22 2.22
C VAL A 146 -11.05 -30.49 3.25
N ILE A 147 -12.36 -30.65 3.16
CA ILE A 147 -13.31 -30.19 4.17
C ILE A 147 -13.80 -31.42 4.91
N ASP A 148 -13.73 -31.42 6.24
CA ASP A 148 -14.21 -32.48 7.09
C ASP A 148 -15.68 -32.29 7.53
N ASP A 149 -16.24 -33.28 8.21
CA ASP A 149 -17.64 -33.27 8.65
C ASP A 149 -17.93 -32.20 9.74
N ASP A 150 -16.88 -31.67 10.38
CA ASP A 150 -16.97 -30.61 11.41
C ASP A 150 -16.88 -29.19 10.78
N GLY A 151 -16.80 -29.08 9.46
CA GLY A 151 -16.71 -27.80 8.75
C GLY A 151 -15.34 -27.14 8.82
N VAL A 152 -14.27 -27.93 8.98
CA VAL A 152 -12.89 -27.44 8.93
C VAL A 152 -12.29 -27.73 7.56
N ALA A 153 -11.84 -26.71 6.88
CA ALA A 153 -11.07 -26.85 5.65
C ALA A 153 -9.57 -26.97 5.95
N THR A 154 -8.96 -28.05 5.50
CA THR A 154 -7.51 -28.24 5.54
C THR A 154 -6.94 -27.99 4.14
N ILE A 155 -6.14 -26.93 4.00
CA ILE A 155 -5.41 -26.57 2.79
C ILE A 155 -3.97 -27.05 2.95
N THR A 156 -3.52 -27.91 2.02
CA THR A 156 -2.13 -28.36 1.96
C THR A 156 -1.42 -27.65 0.81
N PHE A 157 -0.24 -27.10 1.07
CA PHE A 157 0.58 -26.44 0.07
C PHE A 157 1.67 -27.38 -0.47
N THR A 158 2.12 -27.14 -1.71
CA THR A 158 3.19 -27.93 -2.35
C THR A 158 4.56 -27.58 -1.75
N GLU A 159 4.75 -26.32 -1.42
CA GLU A 159 5.95 -25.75 -0.82
C GLU A 159 5.61 -24.42 -0.14
N TYR A 160 6.47 -23.93 0.72
CA TYR A 160 6.32 -22.60 1.30
C TYR A 160 6.40 -21.53 0.20
N ASN A 161 5.43 -20.62 0.21
CA ASN A 161 5.43 -19.43 -0.62
C ASN A 161 4.73 -18.28 0.11
N GLU A 162 5.48 -17.27 0.48
CA GLU A 162 4.96 -16.13 1.24
C GLU A 162 3.79 -15.44 0.53
N LYS A 163 3.81 -15.36 -0.81
CA LYS A 163 2.72 -14.74 -1.59
C LYS A 163 1.41 -15.48 -1.42
N THR A 164 1.43 -16.81 -1.32
CA THR A 164 0.21 -17.62 -1.10
C THR A 164 -0.45 -17.19 0.21
N MET A 165 0.31 -17.17 1.31
CA MET A 165 -0.20 -16.73 2.60
C MET A 165 -0.56 -15.25 2.64
N TYR A 166 0.19 -14.42 1.91
CA TYR A 166 -0.14 -12.99 1.77
C TYR A 166 -1.53 -12.77 1.17
N TYR A 167 -1.91 -13.52 0.13
CA TYR A 167 -3.22 -13.34 -0.51
C TYR A 167 -4.38 -13.97 0.27
N ILE A 168 -4.13 -15.05 1.01
CA ILE A 168 -5.14 -15.68 1.88
C ILE A 168 -5.38 -14.81 3.13
N ALA A 169 -4.33 -14.17 3.64
CA ALA A 169 -4.37 -13.26 4.78
C ALA A 169 -4.07 -11.81 4.34
N CYS A 170 -4.88 -11.28 3.43
CA CYS A 170 -4.65 -9.98 2.83
C CYS A 170 -5.53 -8.90 3.44
N VAL A 171 -4.92 -7.75 3.71
CA VAL A 171 -5.62 -6.53 4.12
C VAL A 171 -6.57 -6.06 3.01
N ASN A 172 -6.12 -6.11 1.77
CA ASN A 172 -6.96 -5.87 0.61
C ASN A 172 -7.62 -7.20 0.21
N PRO A 173 -8.96 -7.32 0.25
CA PRO A 173 -9.67 -8.58 0.06
C PRO A 173 -9.66 -9.03 -1.42
N PHE A 174 -8.48 -9.29 -1.98
CA PHE A 174 -8.39 -9.93 -3.30
C PHE A 174 -9.09 -11.28 -3.32
N ILE A 175 -9.09 -11.98 -2.19
CA ILE A 175 -9.92 -13.15 -1.93
C ILE A 175 -11.07 -12.69 -1.05
N GLY A 176 -11.98 -11.91 -1.61
CA GLY A 176 -13.19 -11.50 -0.90
C GLY A 176 -14.14 -12.68 -0.76
N VAL A 177 -14.47 -13.03 0.49
CA VAL A 177 -15.43 -14.10 0.77
C VAL A 177 -16.82 -13.65 0.32
N MET A 178 -17.48 -14.50 -0.48
CA MET A 178 -18.81 -14.30 -1.06
C MET A 178 -19.57 -15.63 -1.08
N PRO A 179 -20.91 -15.62 -1.22
CA PRO A 179 -21.69 -16.85 -1.38
C PRO A 179 -21.16 -17.71 -2.53
N LYS A 180 -21.11 -19.01 -2.32
CA LYS A 180 -20.56 -20.00 -3.27
C LYS A 180 -21.21 -19.90 -4.65
N GLU A 181 -22.53 -19.71 -4.72
CA GLU A 181 -23.25 -19.55 -5.97
C GLU A 181 -22.83 -18.30 -6.74
N ILE A 182 -22.46 -17.21 -6.06
CA ILE A 182 -21.92 -16.01 -6.68
C ILE A 182 -20.48 -16.27 -7.15
N ALA A 183 -19.65 -16.91 -6.32
CA ALA A 183 -18.30 -17.30 -6.70
C ALA A 183 -18.29 -18.21 -7.95
N GLU A 184 -19.24 -19.13 -8.07
CA GLU A 184 -19.43 -20.03 -9.21
C GLU A 184 -19.99 -19.29 -10.45
N LYS A 185 -20.99 -18.40 -10.27
CA LYS A 185 -21.56 -17.55 -11.34
C LYS A 185 -20.50 -16.70 -12.01
N TYR A 186 -19.59 -16.13 -11.23
CA TYR A 186 -18.47 -15.32 -11.69
C TYR A 186 -17.15 -16.08 -11.63
N SER A 187 -17.14 -17.37 -11.92
CA SER A 187 -15.98 -18.26 -11.86
C SER A 187 -14.79 -17.73 -12.66
N TYR A 188 -13.62 -18.32 -12.45
CA TYR A 188 -12.40 -17.94 -13.18
C TYR A 188 -12.51 -18.22 -14.71
N GLU A 189 -13.40 -19.09 -15.14
CA GLU A 189 -13.70 -19.35 -16.55
C GLU A 189 -14.59 -18.27 -17.17
N SER A 190 -15.37 -17.56 -16.35
CA SER A 190 -16.22 -16.45 -16.80
C SER A 190 -15.36 -15.22 -17.11
N LYS A 191 -15.67 -14.52 -18.21
CA LYS A 191 -15.07 -13.23 -18.55
C LYS A 191 -15.73 -12.05 -17.81
N ASN A 192 -16.86 -12.29 -17.14
CA ASN A 192 -17.64 -11.27 -16.48
C ASN A 192 -17.11 -11.00 -15.07
N PHE A 193 -17.27 -9.78 -14.61
CA PHE A 193 -17.00 -9.31 -13.24
C PHE A 193 -18.30 -8.85 -12.59
N ILE A 194 -18.32 -8.80 -11.25
CA ILE A 194 -19.48 -8.33 -10.49
C ILE A 194 -19.69 -6.84 -10.75
N ILE A 195 -20.82 -6.51 -11.36
CA ILE A 195 -21.30 -5.16 -11.61
C ILE A 195 -22.72 -4.95 -11.10
N ASP A 196 -23.45 -6.03 -10.83
CA ASP A 196 -24.80 -5.97 -10.28
C ASP A 196 -24.73 -5.85 -8.75
N VAL A 197 -25.46 -4.91 -8.19
CA VAL A 197 -25.55 -4.70 -6.75
C VAL A 197 -26.09 -5.95 -6.04
N ALA A 198 -27.02 -6.67 -6.68
CA ALA A 198 -27.60 -7.90 -6.13
C ALA A 198 -26.57 -9.03 -5.97
N ASP A 199 -25.46 -9.01 -6.72
CA ASP A 199 -24.39 -9.98 -6.64
C ASP A 199 -23.18 -9.46 -5.81
N ALA A 200 -23.18 -8.20 -5.41
CA ALA A 200 -22.12 -7.61 -4.57
C ALA A 200 -22.32 -7.94 -3.08
N ILE A 201 -22.42 -9.25 -2.80
CA ILE A 201 -22.66 -9.79 -1.45
C ILE A 201 -21.33 -10.25 -0.86
N GLY A 202 -20.94 -9.63 0.26
CA GLY A 202 -19.76 -9.96 1.05
C GLY A 202 -20.09 -10.07 2.53
N THR A 203 -19.04 -10.13 3.34
CA THR A 203 -19.13 -10.21 4.81
C THR A 203 -18.76 -8.89 5.50
N GLY A 204 -18.38 -7.88 4.74
CA GLY A 204 -17.80 -6.64 5.26
C GLY A 204 -18.79 -5.77 6.06
N PRO A 205 -18.29 -4.72 6.72
CA PRO A 205 -19.09 -3.85 7.60
C PRO A 205 -20.14 -3.00 6.86
N TYR A 206 -20.04 -2.88 5.53
CA TYR A 206 -21.00 -2.13 4.72
C TYR A 206 -21.42 -2.94 3.49
N LYS A 207 -22.70 -2.82 3.12
CA LYS A 207 -23.29 -3.44 1.93
C LYS A 207 -23.59 -2.40 0.87
N VAL A 208 -23.35 -2.73 -0.40
CA VAL A 208 -23.68 -1.85 -1.53
C VAL A 208 -25.20 -1.71 -1.65
N THR A 209 -25.66 -0.47 -1.76
CA THR A 209 -27.07 -0.13 -2.00
C THR A 209 -27.31 0.39 -3.41
N GLU A 210 -26.29 1.03 -4.00
CA GLU A 210 -26.35 1.56 -5.36
C GLU A 210 -24.96 1.54 -6.01
N PHE A 211 -24.92 1.25 -7.29
CA PHE A 211 -23.73 1.36 -8.12
C PHE A 211 -24.07 2.03 -9.45
N ILE A 212 -23.68 3.29 -9.59
CA ILE A 212 -23.79 4.03 -10.85
C ILE A 212 -22.40 4.03 -11.47
N THR A 213 -22.21 3.19 -12.48
CA THR A 213 -20.90 2.98 -13.14
C THR A 213 -20.26 4.32 -13.50
N GLU A 214 -19.00 4.48 -13.13
CA GLU A 214 -18.19 5.70 -13.32
C GLU A 214 -18.72 6.98 -12.65
N VAL A 215 -19.69 6.89 -11.76
CA VAL A 215 -20.27 8.05 -11.04
C VAL A 215 -20.20 7.89 -9.54
N ALA A 216 -20.79 6.82 -8.98
CA ALA A 216 -20.83 6.65 -7.54
C ALA A 216 -21.07 5.20 -7.11
N VAL A 217 -20.64 4.90 -5.88
CA VAL A 217 -20.98 3.69 -5.14
C VAL A 217 -21.54 4.11 -3.79
N SER A 218 -22.80 3.76 -3.50
CA SER A 218 -23.42 4.02 -2.21
C SER A 218 -23.52 2.73 -1.39
N MET A 219 -23.27 2.85 -0.10
CA MET A 219 -23.25 1.74 0.85
C MET A 219 -24.01 2.09 2.12
N ALA A 220 -24.62 1.10 2.74
CA ALA A 220 -25.24 1.21 4.06
C ALA A 220 -24.58 0.23 5.02
N ARG A 221 -24.61 0.55 6.31
CA ARG A 221 -24.11 -0.34 7.38
C ARG A 221 -24.73 -1.73 7.28
N HIS A 222 -23.91 -2.75 7.47
CA HIS A 222 -24.35 -4.13 7.64
C HIS A 222 -24.71 -4.37 9.11
N GLU A 223 -25.99 -4.30 9.46
CA GLU A 223 -26.46 -4.43 10.83
C GLU A 223 -26.13 -5.79 11.48
N GLY A 224 -25.94 -6.83 10.65
CA GLY A 224 -25.53 -8.17 11.10
C GLY A 224 -24.00 -8.36 11.18
N TYR A 225 -23.21 -7.31 10.96
CA TYR A 225 -21.75 -7.43 10.91
C TYR A 225 -21.16 -7.96 12.21
N LYS A 226 -20.31 -8.98 12.10
CA LYS A 226 -19.62 -9.60 13.23
C LYS A 226 -18.15 -9.22 13.26
N ALA A 227 -17.81 -8.20 14.04
CA ALA A 227 -16.42 -7.78 14.25
C ALA A 227 -15.56 -8.90 14.87
N VAL A 228 -14.27 -8.84 14.63
CA VAL A 228 -13.27 -9.64 15.36
C VAL A 228 -13.18 -9.19 16.82
N GLU A 229 -12.50 -10.00 17.66
CA GLU A 229 -12.25 -9.63 19.06
C GLU A 229 -11.33 -8.42 19.20
N GLU A 230 -11.41 -7.75 20.34
CA GLU A 230 -10.53 -6.63 20.69
C GLU A 230 -9.06 -7.09 20.84
N GLY A 231 -8.14 -6.15 20.67
CA GLY A 231 -6.71 -6.36 20.90
C GLY A 231 -5.85 -6.49 19.64
N TYR A 232 -6.44 -6.47 18.46
CA TYR A 232 -5.70 -6.39 17.19
C TYR A 232 -5.54 -4.95 16.73
N THR A 233 -4.56 -4.71 15.85
CA THR A 233 -4.18 -3.39 15.33
C THR A 233 -4.34 -3.29 13.81
N GLY A 234 -4.37 -2.07 13.28
CA GLY A 234 -4.47 -1.83 11.84
C GLY A 234 -5.74 -2.39 11.22
N PHE A 235 -5.64 -3.08 10.09
CA PHE A 235 -6.78 -3.69 9.40
C PHE A 235 -7.39 -4.90 10.14
N ALA A 236 -6.64 -5.49 11.07
CA ALA A 236 -7.15 -6.56 11.93
C ALA A 236 -7.91 -6.02 13.14
N ALA A 237 -7.89 -4.71 13.39
CA ALA A 237 -8.66 -4.11 14.47
C ALA A 237 -10.16 -4.36 14.27
N PRO A 238 -10.94 -4.45 15.38
CA PRO A 238 -12.40 -4.58 15.29
C PRO A 238 -13.00 -3.43 14.48
N LYS A 239 -13.76 -3.78 13.44
CA LYS A 239 -14.48 -2.80 12.63
C LYS A 239 -15.83 -2.51 13.26
N LYS A 240 -16.09 -1.28 13.58
CA LYS A 240 -17.29 -0.87 14.34
C LYS A 240 -18.46 -0.41 13.45
N ALA A 241 -18.17 0.00 12.20
CA ALA A 241 -19.17 0.51 11.24
C ALA A 241 -20.07 1.60 11.85
N TYR A 242 -19.48 2.66 12.39
CA TYR A 242 -20.23 3.72 13.08
C TYR A 242 -21.17 4.49 12.15
N LEU A 243 -20.79 4.73 10.88
CA LEU A 243 -21.58 5.48 9.92
C LEU A 243 -22.82 4.67 9.47
N ASP A 244 -23.96 5.34 9.28
CA ASP A 244 -25.15 4.72 8.70
C ASP A 244 -24.95 4.38 7.22
N SER A 245 -24.25 5.27 6.50
CA SER A 245 -24.01 5.12 5.07
C SER A 245 -22.79 5.90 4.59
N ILE A 246 -22.27 5.50 3.43
CA ILE A 246 -21.13 6.12 2.76
C ILE A 246 -21.45 6.17 1.27
N THR A 247 -21.22 7.32 0.62
CA THR A 247 -21.21 7.41 -0.84
C THR A 247 -19.81 7.79 -1.33
N PHE A 248 -19.24 6.94 -2.15
CA PHE A 248 -18.02 7.22 -2.88
C PHE A 248 -18.38 7.83 -4.23
N TYR A 249 -18.13 9.12 -4.37
CA TYR A 249 -18.28 9.84 -5.64
C TYR A 249 -17.01 9.75 -6.45
N TYR A 250 -17.17 9.81 -7.74
CA TYR A 250 -16.08 9.75 -8.66
C TYR A 250 -15.96 11.04 -9.46
N ASN A 251 -14.84 11.74 -9.34
CA ASN A 251 -14.57 12.96 -10.08
C ASN A 251 -13.07 13.12 -10.36
N THR A 252 -12.70 13.12 -11.64
CA THR A 252 -11.29 13.34 -12.08
C THR A 252 -10.93 14.82 -12.23
N ASP A 253 -11.91 15.72 -12.15
CA ASP A 253 -11.63 17.15 -12.11
C ASP A 253 -11.27 17.56 -10.69
N ASP A 254 -9.97 17.70 -10.44
CA ASP A 254 -9.44 18.05 -9.12
C ASP A 254 -9.97 19.41 -8.65
N SER A 255 -10.08 20.39 -9.55
CA SER A 255 -10.59 21.72 -9.21
C SER A 255 -12.05 21.67 -8.79
N ALA A 256 -12.90 20.94 -9.54
CA ALA A 256 -14.30 20.75 -9.19
C ALA A 256 -14.44 20.01 -7.85
N SER A 257 -13.64 18.98 -7.61
CA SER A 257 -13.62 18.25 -6.34
C SER A 257 -13.19 19.14 -5.17
N CYS A 258 -12.19 20.00 -5.36
CA CYS A 258 -11.76 20.95 -4.33
C CYS A 258 -12.84 22.01 -4.03
N ILE A 259 -13.54 22.51 -5.04
CA ILE A 259 -14.67 23.42 -4.85
C ILE A 259 -15.81 22.74 -4.09
N GLY A 260 -16.13 21.48 -4.45
CA GLY A 260 -17.14 20.68 -3.74
C GLY A 260 -16.81 20.48 -2.26
N MET A 261 -15.54 20.22 -1.93
CA MET A 261 -15.09 20.16 -0.53
C MET A 261 -15.33 21.47 0.22
N MET A 262 -14.99 22.61 -0.38
CA MET A 262 -15.20 23.93 0.26
C MET A 262 -16.67 24.30 0.41
N ASN A 263 -17.54 23.84 -0.47
CA ASN A 263 -18.98 24.05 -0.43
C ASN A 263 -19.70 23.08 0.52
N GLY A 264 -19.03 22.01 0.97
CA GLY A 264 -19.63 20.96 1.77
C GLY A 264 -20.43 19.94 0.93
N ASP A 265 -20.16 19.83 -0.37
CA ASP A 265 -20.74 18.77 -1.23
C ASP A 265 -20.07 17.43 -0.95
N TYR A 266 -18.80 17.45 -0.50
CA TYR A 266 -18.01 16.28 -0.10
C TYR A 266 -17.42 16.49 1.29
N ASP A 267 -17.21 15.40 2.02
CA ASP A 267 -16.71 15.40 3.39
C ASP A 267 -15.25 14.94 3.50
N LEU A 268 -14.76 14.21 2.49
CA LEU A 268 -13.42 13.63 2.50
C LEU A 268 -12.82 13.60 1.09
N LYS A 269 -11.52 13.97 0.98
CA LYS A 269 -10.77 14.00 -0.28
C LYS A 269 -9.27 13.77 -0.04
N SER A 270 -8.59 13.14 -1.00
CA SER A 270 -7.13 13.10 -1.05
C SER A 270 -6.56 14.37 -1.69
N GLY A 271 -5.48 14.92 -1.12
CA GLY A 271 -4.80 16.10 -1.66
C GLY A 271 -5.68 17.36 -1.71
N ALA A 272 -5.06 18.47 -2.00
CA ALA A 272 -5.72 19.76 -2.21
C ALA A 272 -5.13 20.52 -3.40
N GLY A 273 -4.01 20.05 -3.99
CA GLY A 273 -3.31 20.76 -5.06
C GLY A 273 -3.06 22.23 -4.69
N ASP A 274 -3.40 23.14 -5.57
CA ASP A 274 -3.25 24.58 -5.38
C ASP A 274 -4.28 25.18 -4.39
N TYR A 275 -5.26 24.39 -3.91
CA TYR A 275 -6.35 24.85 -3.04
C TYR A 275 -6.05 24.70 -1.54
N GLU A 276 -4.84 24.27 -1.14
CA GLU A 276 -4.51 24.01 0.28
C GLU A 276 -4.81 25.22 1.19
N ALA A 277 -4.40 26.43 0.78
CA ALA A 277 -4.68 27.66 1.55
C ALA A 277 -6.19 27.94 1.67
N SER A 278 -6.95 27.63 0.63
CA SER A 278 -8.41 27.79 0.60
C SER A 278 -9.09 26.77 1.52
N PHE A 279 -8.62 25.53 1.55
CA PHE A 279 -9.10 24.47 2.45
C PHE A 279 -8.91 24.86 3.92
N ILE A 280 -7.72 25.36 4.28
CA ILE A 280 -7.44 25.87 5.63
C ILE A 280 -8.40 27.01 5.99
N THR A 281 -8.63 27.94 5.05
CA THR A 281 -9.54 29.09 5.28
C THR A 281 -11.00 28.65 5.42
N SER A 282 -11.39 27.59 4.73
CA SER A 282 -12.74 27.00 4.84
C SER A 282 -12.91 26.12 6.08
N GLY A 283 -11.87 25.97 6.91
CA GLY A 283 -11.96 25.23 8.18
C GLY A 283 -11.83 23.70 8.01
N LEU A 284 -11.44 23.21 6.84
CA LEU A 284 -11.19 21.78 6.62
C LEU A 284 -9.98 21.30 7.42
N THR A 285 -10.01 20.05 7.87
CA THR A 285 -8.95 19.43 8.67
C THR A 285 -7.98 18.67 7.76
N LYS A 286 -6.69 18.93 7.91
CA LYS A 286 -5.59 18.25 7.21
C LYS A 286 -5.08 17.07 8.01
N TYR A 287 -4.99 15.91 7.35
CA TYR A 287 -4.30 14.73 7.83
C TYR A 287 -3.10 14.48 6.90
N GLU A 288 -1.90 14.41 7.45
CA GLU A 288 -0.70 14.17 6.67
C GLU A 288 0.14 13.08 7.33
N LYS A 289 0.55 12.10 6.57
CA LYS A 289 1.42 11.01 7.02
C LYS A 289 2.32 10.56 5.88
N LEU A 290 3.51 10.08 6.22
CA LEU A 290 4.34 9.37 5.25
C LEU A 290 3.58 8.13 4.80
N SER A 291 3.44 8.01 3.49
CA SER A 291 2.84 6.83 2.86
C SER A 291 3.78 5.63 2.97
N ASN A 292 3.23 4.43 2.93
CA ASN A 292 3.99 3.20 2.69
C ASN A 292 4.30 2.98 1.19
N THR A 293 4.14 4.01 0.38
CA THR A 293 4.65 4.04 -0.99
C THR A 293 5.77 5.05 -1.13
N GLY A 294 6.62 4.86 -2.10
CA GLY A 294 7.73 5.76 -2.37
C GLY A 294 8.12 5.76 -3.84
N ASP A 295 8.98 6.69 -4.18
CA ASP A 295 9.51 6.80 -5.54
C ASP A 295 10.72 5.90 -5.71
N MET A 296 10.85 5.31 -6.89
CA MET A 296 11.90 4.37 -7.22
C MET A 296 12.39 4.58 -8.65
N ILE A 297 13.70 4.55 -8.83
CA ILE A 297 14.34 4.39 -10.14
C ILE A 297 14.65 2.92 -10.36
N ASN A 298 14.23 2.39 -11.49
CA ASN A 298 14.54 1.04 -11.92
C ASN A 298 15.31 1.11 -13.25
N PHE A 299 16.56 0.66 -13.24
CA PHE A 299 17.40 0.58 -14.42
C PHE A 299 17.16 -0.73 -15.16
N ASN A 300 17.14 -0.67 -16.48
CA ASN A 300 17.15 -1.87 -17.31
C ASN A 300 18.57 -2.44 -17.38
N THR A 301 18.78 -3.62 -16.83
CA THR A 301 20.08 -4.29 -16.79
C THR A 301 20.38 -5.12 -18.05
N HIS A 302 19.63 -4.95 -19.12
CA HIS A 302 19.89 -5.61 -20.40
C HIS A 302 21.23 -5.18 -20.98
N GLU A 303 22.04 -6.11 -21.44
CA GLU A 303 23.44 -5.88 -21.84
C GLU A 303 23.64 -4.99 -23.07
N ASP A 304 22.58 -4.67 -23.83
CA ASP A 304 22.67 -3.91 -25.07
C ASP A 304 22.88 -2.39 -24.88
N THR A 305 22.75 -1.90 -23.65
CA THR A 305 22.95 -0.49 -23.32
C THR A 305 24.09 -0.28 -22.35
N ILE A 306 24.66 0.94 -22.31
CA ILE A 306 25.71 1.27 -21.32
C ILE A 306 25.19 1.11 -19.88
N ILE A 307 23.93 1.44 -19.64
CA ILE A 307 23.24 1.24 -18.35
C ILE A 307 23.12 -0.25 -18.04
N GLY A 308 22.76 -1.06 -19.02
CA GLY A 308 22.62 -2.51 -18.85
C GLY A 308 23.94 -3.18 -18.48
N ARG A 309 24.99 -2.84 -19.21
CA ARG A 309 26.31 -3.45 -19.03
C ARG A 309 27.06 -3.02 -17.78
N SER A 310 26.81 -1.81 -17.26
CA SER A 310 27.67 -1.20 -16.26
C SER A 310 26.91 -0.73 -15.03
N ALA A 311 27.16 -1.38 -13.90
CA ALA A 311 26.73 -0.90 -12.60
C ALA A 311 27.33 0.48 -12.28
N ASP A 312 28.56 0.76 -12.70
CA ASP A 312 29.19 2.06 -12.49
C ASP A 312 28.47 3.17 -13.25
N MET A 313 27.93 2.89 -14.45
CA MET A 313 27.11 3.89 -15.14
C MET A 313 25.80 4.18 -14.40
N ARG A 314 25.15 3.17 -13.84
CA ARG A 314 23.96 3.35 -13.00
C ARG A 314 24.30 4.15 -11.74
N LYS A 315 25.41 3.82 -11.07
CA LYS A 315 25.94 4.58 -9.93
C LYS A 315 26.26 6.03 -10.30
N ALA A 316 26.81 6.27 -11.49
CA ALA A 316 27.07 7.62 -11.98
C ALA A 316 25.80 8.47 -12.08
N MET A 317 24.71 7.87 -12.57
CA MET A 317 23.43 8.57 -12.68
C MET A 317 22.86 8.92 -11.31
N ILE A 318 22.93 8.02 -10.35
CA ILE A 318 22.42 8.27 -8.99
C ILE A 318 23.30 9.29 -8.25
N ALA A 319 24.63 9.19 -8.39
CA ALA A 319 25.57 10.14 -7.79
C ALA A 319 25.45 11.56 -8.34
N ALA A 320 24.95 11.73 -9.57
CA ALA A 320 24.75 13.03 -10.18
C ALA A 320 23.62 13.85 -9.52
N ILE A 321 22.69 13.20 -8.82
CA ILE A 321 21.51 13.85 -8.24
C ILE A 321 21.93 14.64 -6.99
N ASP A 322 21.58 15.92 -6.93
CA ASP A 322 21.65 16.68 -5.69
C ASP A 322 20.45 16.30 -4.81
N TRP A 323 20.69 15.38 -3.89
CA TRP A 323 19.65 14.82 -3.04
C TRP A 323 19.06 15.86 -2.08
N VAL A 324 19.86 16.83 -1.63
CA VAL A 324 19.40 17.87 -0.72
C VAL A 324 18.43 18.81 -1.45
N GLU A 325 18.80 19.26 -2.66
CA GLU A 325 17.93 20.07 -3.50
C GLU A 325 16.69 19.28 -3.96
N TYR A 326 16.86 18.04 -4.42
CA TYR A 326 15.77 17.21 -4.90
C TYR A 326 14.70 16.96 -3.82
N PHE A 327 15.10 16.70 -2.59
CA PHE A 327 14.15 16.53 -1.48
C PHE A 327 13.52 17.86 -1.07
N GLY A 328 14.27 18.97 -1.14
CA GLY A 328 13.77 20.31 -0.85
C GLY A 328 12.66 20.75 -1.82
N ILE A 329 12.84 20.52 -3.11
CA ILE A 329 11.84 20.86 -4.15
C ILE A 329 10.53 20.10 -3.93
N ASN A 330 10.61 18.84 -3.52
CA ASN A 330 9.44 17.98 -3.35
C ASN A 330 8.81 18.06 -1.96
N ASN A 331 9.26 19.01 -1.11
CA ASN A 331 8.80 19.17 0.28
C ASN A 331 8.79 17.86 1.08
N THR A 332 9.71 16.96 0.75
CA THR A 332 9.82 15.62 1.33
C THR A 332 10.96 15.63 2.34
N VAL A 333 10.63 15.56 3.61
CA VAL A 333 11.63 15.37 4.66
C VAL A 333 11.97 13.89 4.71
N VAL A 334 13.14 13.54 4.22
CA VAL A 334 13.73 12.26 4.54
C VAL A 334 14.63 12.51 5.76
N ASP A 335 14.19 12.05 6.92
CA ASP A 335 14.93 12.10 8.17
C ASP A 335 16.29 11.39 8.04
N GLY A 336 17.29 11.99 7.39
CA GLY A 336 18.66 11.49 7.31
C GLY A 336 18.87 10.02 6.94
N LYS A 337 17.79 9.25 6.81
CA LYS A 337 17.73 7.84 6.40
C LYS A 337 17.48 7.70 4.89
N GLY A 338 17.66 8.80 4.15
CA GLY A 338 17.34 8.91 2.75
C GLY A 338 17.82 7.76 1.95
N VAL A 339 17.03 6.96 1.38
CA VAL A 339 17.21 6.04 0.28
C VAL A 339 16.67 4.63 0.48
N ASN A 340 16.29 4.26 1.64
CA ASN A 340 15.35 3.17 1.80
C ASN A 340 14.40 3.46 2.93
N PRO A 341 13.42 4.32 2.70
CA PRO A 341 12.30 4.45 3.62
C PRO A 341 11.46 3.16 3.68
N ALA A 342 11.72 2.28 2.71
CA ALA A 342 10.82 1.23 2.29
C ALA A 342 10.63 0.13 3.31
N LEU A 343 11.58 -0.08 4.15
CA LEU A 343 11.58 -1.22 5.04
C LEU A 343 11.71 -0.72 6.47
N ASP A 344 10.64 -0.11 6.96
CA ASP A 344 10.50 0.14 8.39
C ASP A 344 10.16 -1.17 9.13
N GLY A 345 10.46 -1.19 10.43
CA GLY A 345 10.12 -2.33 11.28
C GLY A 345 10.99 -3.55 11.03
N LYS A 346 10.35 -4.70 10.89
CA LYS A 346 10.98 -6.02 10.88
C LYS A 346 12.01 -6.23 9.77
N TYR A 347 11.79 -5.64 8.59
CA TYR A 347 12.65 -5.83 7.41
C TYR A 347 13.59 -4.66 7.17
N ALA A 348 13.68 -3.71 8.10
CA ALA A 348 14.55 -2.55 7.98
C ALA A 348 16.02 -2.95 7.75
N THR A 349 16.69 -2.24 6.83
CA THR A 349 18.13 -2.37 6.57
C THR A 349 18.73 -1.01 6.28
N ASP A 350 19.93 -0.78 6.78
CA ASP A 350 20.70 0.45 6.53
C ASP A 350 21.65 0.34 5.32
N VAL A 351 21.66 -0.80 4.65
CA VAL A 351 22.55 -1.09 3.52
C VAL A 351 22.37 -0.06 2.41
N PHE A 352 21.14 0.27 2.05
CA PHE A 352 20.87 1.25 0.99
C PHE A 352 21.29 2.68 1.39
N ALA A 353 21.09 3.07 2.63
CA ALA A 353 21.48 4.39 3.12
C ALA A 353 23.01 4.59 3.15
N LYS A 354 23.77 3.50 3.17
CA LYS A 354 25.24 3.49 3.16
C LYS A 354 25.83 3.36 1.75
N ALA A 355 24.99 3.30 0.71
CA ALA A 355 25.47 3.15 -0.66
C ALA A 355 26.38 4.33 -1.06
N PRO A 356 27.60 4.09 -1.57
CA PRO A 356 28.61 5.12 -1.77
C PRO A 356 28.28 6.12 -2.90
N TYR A 357 27.27 5.81 -3.69
CA TYR A 357 26.77 6.69 -4.75
C TYR A 357 25.64 7.63 -4.27
N PHE A 358 25.22 7.54 -2.99
CA PHE A 358 24.35 8.53 -2.38
C PHE A 358 25.19 9.66 -1.79
N VAL A 359 25.32 10.73 -2.56
CA VAL A 359 26.20 11.86 -2.23
C VAL A 359 25.32 13.03 -1.74
N THR A 360 25.59 13.49 -0.52
CA THR A 360 24.87 14.62 0.12
C THR A 360 25.79 15.73 0.58
N ASP A 361 27.08 15.66 0.24
CA ASP A 361 28.12 16.61 0.66
C ASP A 361 28.49 17.66 -0.40
N GLY A 362 27.74 17.71 -1.50
CA GLY A 362 27.97 18.62 -2.62
C GLY A 362 29.00 18.15 -3.65
N THR A 363 29.57 16.95 -3.50
CA THR A 363 30.52 16.37 -4.48
C THR A 363 29.85 15.53 -5.58
N ASN A 364 28.56 15.73 -5.80
CA ASN A 364 27.71 14.93 -6.69
C ASN A 364 28.27 14.80 -8.11
N VAL A 365 28.58 15.93 -8.76
CA VAL A 365 29.10 15.94 -10.14
C VAL A 365 30.48 15.27 -10.24
N GLU A 366 31.36 15.49 -9.27
CA GLU A 366 32.70 14.90 -9.22
C GLU A 366 32.60 13.37 -9.04
N THR A 367 31.77 12.91 -8.10
CA THR A 367 31.54 11.49 -7.83
C THR A 367 30.92 10.82 -9.04
N SER A 368 29.92 11.44 -9.68
CA SER A 368 29.32 10.95 -10.91
C SER A 368 30.37 10.76 -12.01
N LYS A 369 31.26 11.73 -12.22
CA LYS A 369 32.33 11.63 -13.23
C LYS A 369 33.31 10.48 -12.97
N LYS A 370 33.67 10.23 -11.71
CA LYS A 370 34.50 9.07 -11.35
C LYS A 370 33.85 7.75 -11.78
N TYR A 371 32.54 7.61 -11.53
CA TYR A 371 31.79 6.43 -11.97
C TYR A 371 31.62 6.37 -13.50
N GLN A 372 31.43 7.51 -14.19
CA GLN A 372 31.40 7.55 -15.66
C GLN A 372 32.74 7.06 -16.27
N GLU A 373 33.87 7.48 -15.71
CA GLU A 373 35.19 7.03 -16.11
C GLU A 373 35.37 5.51 -15.90
N ALA A 374 34.94 5.00 -14.72
CA ALA A 374 34.98 3.57 -14.41
C ALA A 374 34.12 2.75 -15.37
N ALA A 375 32.94 3.29 -15.75
CA ALA A 375 32.04 2.69 -16.73
C ALA A 375 32.58 2.72 -18.17
N GLY A 376 33.60 3.54 -18.44
CA GLY A 376 34.10 3.80 -19.80
C GLY A 376 33.11 4.61 -20.66
N TYR A 377 32.24 5.39 -20.04
CA TYR A 377 31.23 6.22 -20.72
C TYR A 377 31.89 7.29 -21.61
N LYS A 378 31.41 7.41 -22.86
CA LYS A 378 31.93 8.35 -23.85
C LYS A 378 30.89 9.30 -24.43
N GLY A 379 29.75 9.44 -23.77
CA GLY A 379 28.67 10.30 -24.19
C GLY A 379 27.57 9.59 -24.98
N GLU A 380 27.49 8.27 -24.86
CA GLU A 380 26.38 7.49 -25.42
C GLU A 380 25.05 8.02 -24.94
N GLU A 381 24.07 8.09 -25.85
CA GLU A 381 22.72 8.53 -25.49
C GLU A 381 22.02 7.49 -24.60
N ILE A 382 21.50 7.97 -23.48
CA ILE A 382 20.66 7.17 -22.57
C ILE A 382 19.20 7.59 -22.76
N LYS A 383 18.40 6.67 -23.27
CA LYS A 383 16.96 6.88 -23.47
C LYS A 383 16.19 6.60 -22.19
N LEU A 384 15.42 7.59 -21.78
CA LEU A 384 14.48 7.52 -20.67
C LEU A 384 13.07 7.56 -21.22
N VAL A 385 12.31 6.50 -20.98
CA VAL A 385 10.88 6.45 -21.33
C VAL A 385 10.06 6.68 -20.07
N ILE A 386 9.13 7.60 -20.13
CA ILE A 386 8.30 8.01 -18.99
C ILE A 386 6.82 8.04 -19.35
N ASN A 387 5.99 7.85 -18.33
CA ASN A 387 4.56 8.16 -18.40
C ASN A 387 4.36 9.68 -18.29
N SER A 388 3.40 10.22 -19.02
CA SER A 388 3.06 11.65 -19.07
C SER A 388 2.81 12.30 -17.70
N GLY A 389 2.38 11.54 -16.70
CA GLY A 389 2.18 12.03 -15.33
C GLY A 389 3.47 12.33 -14.55
N LEU A 390 4.66 11.97 -15.05
CA LEU A 390 5.94 12.07 -14.34
C LEU A 390 6.89 13.14 -14.92
N VAL A 391 6.39 13.99 -15.80
CA VAL A 391 7.24 14.94 -16.55
C VAL A 391 7.98 15.92 -15.65
N THR A 392 7.36 16.41 -14.58
CA THR A 392 7.95 17.43 -13.70
C THR A 392 9.15 16.86 -12.95
N GLU A 393 9.01 15.73 -12.29
CA GLU A 393 10.06 15.09 -11.51
C GLU A 393 11.24 14.68 -12.40
N ILE A 394 10.94 14.10 -13.54
CA ILE A 394 11.97 13.66 -14.49
C ILE A 394 12.70 14.83 -15.14
N THR A 395 12.03 15.96 -15.33
CA THR A 395 12.69 17.18 -15.82
C THR A 395 13.75 17.64 -14.83
N ALA A 396 13.45 17.66 -13.53
CA ALA A 396 14.43 17.99 -12.48
C ALA A 396 15.62 17.02 -12.50
N LEU A 397 15.37 15.70 -12.48
CA LEU A 397 16.42 14.68 -12.55
C LEU A 397 17.30 14.82 -13.80
N SER A 398 16.69 15.11 -14.96
CA SER A 398 17.45 15.31 -16.21
C SER A 398 18.39 16.51 -16.15
N GLY A 399 18.06 17.51 -15.35
CA GLY A 399 18.92 18.66 -15.08
C GLY A 399 20.23 18.25 -14.41
N TYR A 400 20.16 17.44 -13.36
CA TYR A 400 21.34 16.90 -12.66
C TYR A 400 22.21 16.03 -13.57
N TRP A 401 21.60 15.12 -14.35
CA TRP A 401 22.32 14.26 -15.28
C TRP A 401 23.07 15.07 -16.35
N LYS A 402 22.41 16.06 -16.95
CA LYS A 402 23.02 16.96 -17.94
C LYS A 402 24.17 17.79 -17.33
N ALA A 403 23.99 18.28 -16.08
CA ALA A 403 25.03 19.01 -15.36
C ALA A 403 26.27 18.13 -15.10
N ALA A 404 26.07 16.83 -14.88
CA ALA A 404 27.17 15.85 -14.78
C ALA A 404 27.76 15.42 -16.13
N GLY A 405 27.22 15.89 -17.25
CA GLY A 405 27.69 15.55 -18.60
C GLY A 405 27.13 14.23 -19.15
N ILE A 406 26.04 13.73 -18.57
CA ILE A 406 25.35 12.52 -19.04
C ILE A 406 24.34 12.91 -20.13
N ASN A 407 24.42 12.24 -21.29
CA ASN A 407 23.58 12.50 -22.44
C ASN A 407 22.26 11.74 -22.32
N ILE A 408 21.19 12.46 -21.94
CA ILE A 408 19.84 11.90 -21.71
C ILE A 408 18.88 12.43 -22.76
N SER A 409 18.09 11.52 -23.37
CA SER A 409 16.89 11.84 -24.12
C SER A 409 15.65 11.29 -23.40
N ILE A 410 14.58 12.10 -23.34
CA ILE A 410 13.32 11.74 -22.67
C ILE A 410 12.26 11.51 -23.72
N GLN A 411 11.67 10.32 -23.70
CA GLN A 411 10.50 9.97 -24.49
C GLN A 411 9.27 9.88 -23.58
N ASN A 412 8.39 10.84 -23.70
CA ASN A 412 7.12 10.86 -22.98
C ASN A 412 6.07 10.04 -23.72
N MET A 413 5.35 9.17 -23.02
CA MET A 413 4.31 8.29 -23.57
C MET A 413 3.02 8.40 -22.77
N GLU A 414 1.88 8.29 -23.46
CA GLU A 414 0.60 8.13 -22.81
C GLU A 414 0.50 6.80 -22.06
N SER A 415 -0.31 6.77 -20.99
CA SER A 415 -0.35 5.64 -20.04
C SER A 415 -0.63 4.28 -20.71
N ALA A 416 -1.50 4.22 -21.71
CA ALA A 416 -1.80 2.97 -22.41
C ALA A 416 -0.58 2.46 -23.19
N ALA A 417 0.06 3.34 -23.96
CA ALA A 417 1.26 3.01 -24.74
C ALA A 417 2.44 2.70 -23.82
N PHE A 418 2.57 3.41 -22.70
CA PHE A 418 3.59 3.13 -21.68
C PHE A 418 3.43 1.74 -21.08
N THR A 419 2.19 1.31 -20.78
CA THR A 419 1.91 -0.01 -20.20
C THR A 419 2.27 -1.14 -21.16
N GLU A 420 1.98 -0.97 -22.45
CA GLU A 420 2.36 -1.94 -23.49
C GLU A 420 3.88 -2.04 -23.61
N TYR A 421 4.55 -0.91 -23.63
CA TYR A 421 6.00 -0.81 -23.74
C TYR A 421 6.75 -1.33 -22.50
N TYR A 422 6.12 -1.24 -21.36
CA TYR A 422 6.64 -1.62 -20.06
C TYR A 422 6.81 -3.14 -19.88
N GLY A 423 5.96 -3.95 -20.51
CA GLY A 423 5.98 -5.42 -20.44
C GLY A 423 7.00 -6.06 -21.37
N GLU A 424 7.59 -5.30 -22.31
CA GLU A 424 8.57 -5.85 -23.24
C GLU A 424 9.98 -5.83 -22.64
N LYS A 425 10.69 -6.97 -22.73
CA LYS A 425 12.14 -7.06 -22.52
C LYS A 425 12.85 -6.29 -23.63
N SER A 426 12.63 -4.98 -23.68
CA SER A 426 13.15 -4.19 -24.77
C SER A 426 14.34 -3.34 -24.30
N ASN A 427 15.37 -3.30 -25.11
CA ASN A 427 16.55 -2.46 -24.94
C ASN A 427 16.26 -0.97 -25.19
N VAL A 428 15.00 -0.62 -25.34
CA VAL A 428 14.55 0.68 -25.84
C VAL A 428 14.52 1.72 -24.72
N TRP A 429 14.41 1.28 -23.44
CA TRP A 429 14.48 2.18 -22.29
C TRP A 429 15.59 1.78 -21.33
N GLY A 430 16.30 2.74 -20.80
CA GLY A 430 17.34 2.50 -19.82
C GLY A 430 16.89 2.67 -18.38
N LEU A 431 15.83 3.43 -18.13
CA LEU A 431 15.43 3.88 -16.81
C LEU A 431 13.91 3.98 -16.70
N ARG A 432 13.40 3.62 -15.55
CA ARG A 432 11.98 3.72 -15.22
C ARG A 432 11.81 4.30 -13.82
N TYR A 433 10.81 5.17 -13.68
CA TYR A 433 10.37 5.72 -12.43
C TYR A 433 9.03 5.10 -12.04
N GLN A 434 8.87 4.65 -10.80
CA GLN A 434 7.64 4.01 -10.34
C GLN A 434 7.46 4.11 -8.82
N TRP A 435 6.26 3.77 -8.35
CA TRP A 435 5.85 3.82 -6.95
C TRP A 435 5.61 2.41 -6.39
N PRO A 436 6.58 1.82 -5.69
CA PRO A 436 6.39 0.55 -4.99
C PRO A 436 5.60 0.72 -3.70
N SER A 437 4.87 -0.31 -3.30
CA SER A 437 4.38 -0.43 -1.93
C SER A 437 5.50 -0.95 -1.03
N LEU A 438 5.74 -0.28 0.08
CA LEU A 438 6.95 -0.43 0.90
C LEU A 438 6.75 -1.24 2.21
N ASN A 439 5.51 -1.59 2.57
CA ASN A 439 5.19 -2.30 3.81
C ASN A 439 5.34 -3.81 3.75
N ASN A 440 5.80 -4.32 2.62
CA ASN A 440 5.87 -5.75 2.40
C ASN A 440 7.26 -6.28 2.73
N SER A 441 7.35 -7.57 3.01
CA SER A 441 8.63 -8.25 3.04
C SER A 441 9.37 -8.12 1.71
N PRO A 442 10.69 -8.29 1.69
CA PRO A 442 11.49 -8.29 0.47
C PRO A 442 10.96 -9.17 -0.67
N THR A 443 10.44 -10.35 -0.34
CA THR A 443 9.87 -11.28 -1.32
C THR A 443 8.50 -10.82 -1.87
N LEU A 444 7.74 -10.06 -1.11
CA LEU A 444 6.49 -9.45 -1.58
C LEU A 444 6.72 -8.19 -2.43
N LEU A 445 7.85 -7.50 -2.25
CA LEU A 445 8.30 -6.44 -3.15
C LEU A 445 8.70 -6.96 -4.55
N SER A 446 8.68 -8.26 -4.76
CA SER A 446 9.22 -8.93 -5.94
C SER A 446 8.66 -8.42 -7.27
N GLY A 447 7.38 -8.08 -7.37
CA GLY A 447 6.80 -7.51 -8.59
C GLY A 447 7.36 -6.15 -8.96
N THR A 448 8.08 -5.51 -8.05
CA THR A 448 8.66 -4.19 -8.18
C THR A 448 10.17 -4.24 -8.31
N ILE A 449 10.83 -5.09 -7.49
CA ILE A 449 12.28 -5.22 -7.40
C ILE A 449 12.79 -6.27 -8.39
N MET A 450 12.00 -7.34 -8.58
CA MET A 450 12.37 -8.51 -9.39
C MET A 450 11.70 -8.51 -10.75
N THR A 451 11.66 -7.36 -11.38
CA THR A 451 11.17 -7.24 -12.75
C THR A 451 12.09 -7.98 -13.71
N ASP A 452 11.58 -8.42 -14.84
CA ASP A 452 12.36 -8.99 -15.94
C ASP A 452 13.51 -8.06 -16.40
N THR A 453 13.48 -6.80 -16.00
CA THR A 453 14.45 -5.77 -16.32
C THR A 453 15.63 -5.69 -15.35
N TYR A 454 15.52 -6.31 -14.16
CA TYR A 454 16.64 -6.48 -13.24
C TYR A 454 16.90 -7.97 -13.02
N SER A 455 17.84 -8.51 -13.74
CA SER A 455 18.28 -9.91 -13.64
C SER A 455 19.79 -9.97 -13.73
N THR A 456 20.43 -10.43 -12.66
CA THR A 456 21.83 -10.86 -12.64
C THR A 456 21.90 -12.23 -11.97
N PRO A 457 22.87 -13.11 -12.36
CA PRO A 457 22.94 -14.46 -11.79
C PRO A 457 23.01 -14.48 -10.27
N GLU A 458 23.77 -13.58 -9.68
CA GLU A 458 23.96 -13.46 -8.23
C GLU A 458 22.66 -13.05 -7.53
N LYS A 459 21.98 -12.00 -8.03
CA LYS A 459 20.72 -11.51 -7.48
C LYS A 459 19.62 -12.56 -7.60
N ASP A 460 19.50 -13.22 -8.78
CA ASP A 460 18.47 -14.23 -9.02
C ASP A 460 18.65 -15.43 -8.10
N LYS A 461 19.90 -15.84 -7.85
CA LYS A 461 20.22 -16.90 -6.88
C LYS A 461 19.82 -16.50 -5.46
N LEU A 462 20.25 -15.34 -4.98
CA LEU A 462 19.94 -14.85 -3.63
C LEU A 462 18.44 -14.71 -3.42
N TYR A 463 17.72 -14.19 -4.41
CA TYR A 463 16.27 -14.07 -4.34
C TYR A 463 15.56 -15.43 -4.31
N GLY A 464 16.03 -16.38 -5.13
CA GLY A 464 15.49 -17.75 -5.12
C GLY A 464 15.66 -18.42 -3.75
N GLU A 465 16.86 -18.28 -3.15
CA GLU A 465 17.11 -18.77 -1.79
C GLU A 465 16.21 -18.09 -0.76
N LEU A 466 16.09 -16.77 -0.80
CA LEU A 466 15.25 -15.99 0.11
C LEU A 466 13.77 -16.38 0.01
N SER A 467 13.28 -16.60 -1.21
CA SER A 467 11.87 -16.92 -1.47
C SER A 467 11.44 -18.29 -0.94
N SER A 468 12.39 -19.18 -0.66
CA SER A 468 12.14 -20.50 -0.06
C SER A 468 12.20 -20.51 1.47
N MET A 469 12.56 -19.39 2.09
CA MET A 469 12.68 -19.28 3.55
C MET A 469 11.39 -18.68 4.16
N ILE A 470 11.08 -19.05 5.38
CA ILE A 470 9.97 -18.46 6.13
C ILE A 470 10.27 -16.98 6.39
N ALA A 471 9.43 -16.10 5.88
CA ALA A 471 9.62 -14.66 5.95
C ALA A 471 9.77 -14.18 7.41
N GLY A 472 10.85 -13.45 7.65
CA GLY A 472 11.18 -12.87 8.95
C GLY A 472 11.80 -13.83 9.95
N SER A 473 12.19 -15.05 9.54
CA SER A 473 13.12 -15.89 10.33
C SER A 473 14.52 -15.27 10.35
N ASP A 474 15.37 -15.68 11.28
CA ASP A 474 16.75 -15.19 11.38
C ASP A 474 17.55 -15.49 10.09
N GLU A 475 17.33 -16.66 9.50
CA GLU A 475 17.96 -17.06 8.23
C GLU A 475 17.49 -16.18 7.08
N TYR A 476 16.18 -15.92 7.01
CA TYR A 476 15.60 -14.99 6.03
C TYR A 476 16.20 -13.59 6.17
N MET A 477 16.31 -13.08 7.40
CA MET A 477 16.86 -11.75 7.64
C MET A 477 18.35 -11.66 7.25
N ALA A 478 19.14 -12.70 7.54
CA ALA A 478 20.53 -12.77 7.10
C ALA A 478 20.63 -12.77 5.56
N LYS A 479 19.82 -13.60 4.91
CA LYS A 479 19.78 -13.70 3.44
C LYS A 479 19.28 -12.40 2.79
N TRP A 480 18.32 -11.73 3.42
CA TRP A 480 17.87 -10.42 2.98
C TRP A 480 19.00 -9.36 2.99
N GLN A 481 19.85 -9.34 4.02
CA GLN A 481 21.00 -8.43 4.06
C GLN A 481 21.97 -8.70 2.90
N GLU A 482 22.22 -9.95 2.53
CA GLU A 482 23.05 -10.32 1.37
C GLU A 482 22.42 -9.81 0.06
N LEU A 483 21.12 -10.05 -0.12
CA LEU A 483 20.39 -9.57 -1.30
C LEU A 483 20.37 -8.03 -1.38
N ALA A 484 20.13 -7.36 -0.26
CA ALA A 484 20.13 -5.90 -0.21
C ALA A 484 21.50 -5.33 -0.58
N GLN A 485 22.61 -5.95 -0.12
CA GLN A 485 23.95 -5.55 -0.51
C GLN A 485 24.17 -5.76 -2.02
N GLN A 486 23.74 -6.89 -2.58
CA GLN A 486 23.83 -7.14 -4.02
C GLN A 486 23.04 -6.10 -4.83
N MET A 487 21.86 -5.71 -4.35
CA MET A 487 21.07 -4.64 -5.00
C MET A 487 21.79 -3.30 -4.99
N VAL A 488 22.51 -2.97 -3.90
CA VAL A 488 23.36 -1.77 -3.83
C VAL A 488 24.53 -1.89 -4.80
N ASP A 489 25.20 -3.04 -4.86
CA ASP A 489 26.36 -3.25 -5.73
C ASP A 489 25.97 -3.18 -7.21
N ASP A 490 24.83 -3.74 -7.58
CA ASP A 490 24.26 -3.67 -8.93
C ASP A 490 23.69 -2.29 -9.28
N CYS A 491 23.25 -1.52 -8.29
CA CYS A 491 22.58 -0.22 -8.46
C CYS A 491 21.48 -0.27 -9.54
N ALA A 492 20.72 -1.37 -9.59
CA ALA A 492 19.70 -1.58 -10.60
C ALA A 492 18.32 -1.05 -10.17
N VAL A 493 18.06 -1.07 -8.88
CA VAL A 493 16.85 -0.55 -8.25
C VAL A 493 17.26 0.40 -7.14
N VAL A 494 16.79 1.63 -7.20
CA VAL A 494 17.15 2.67 -6.25
C VAL A 494 15.88 3.33 -5.71
N PHE A 495 15.63 3.14 -4.44
CA PHE A 495 14.57 3.83 -3.73
C PHE A 495 14.99 5.28 -3.49
N MET A 496 14.14 6.24 -3.82
CA MET A 496 14.48 7.66 -3.80
C MET A 496 13.90 8.38 -2.60
N LYS A 497 12.60 8.30 -2.44
CA LYS A 497 11.89 8.99 -1.36
C LYS A 497 10.61 8.26 -1.00
N GLN A 498 10.13 8.51 0.19
CA GLN A 498 8.79 8.15 0.64
C GLN A 498 7.85 9.32 0.36
N THR A 499 6.67 9.03 -0.16
CA THR A 499 5.69 10.05 -0.49
C THR A 499 4.87 10.41 0.75
N LYS A 500 4.60 11.69 0.98
CA LYS A 500 3.57 12.12 1.92
C LYS A 500 2.22 12.08 1.24
N LEU A 501 1.27 11.38 1.82
CA LEU A 501 -0.12 11.47 1.43
C LEU A 501 -0.88 12.38 2.38
N THR A 502 -1.73 13.19 1.80
CA THR A 502 -2.53 14.18 2.52
C THR A 502 -4.00 13.88 2.27
N TRP A 503 -4.76 13.85 3.36
CA TRP A 503 -6.21 13.76 3.33
C TRP A 503 -6.81 15.00 3.95
N TRP A 504 -7.92 15.45 3.40
CA TRP A 504 -8.68 16.59 3.88
C TRP A 504 -10.11 16.16 4.20
N SER A 505 -10.59 16.55 5.36
CA SER A 505 -11.95 16.21 5.78
C SER A 505 -12.69 17.38 6.36
N HIS A 506 -14.00 17.21 6.47
CA HIS A 506 -14.84 18.04 7.34
C HIS A 506 -14.25 18.02 8.77
N PRO A 507 -14.26 19.15 9.53
CA PRO A 507 -13.62 19.24 10.86
C PRO A 507 -14.24 18.31 11.92
N ASP A 508 -15.51 17.95 11.79
CA ASP A 508 -16.19 17.05 12.74
C ASP A 508 -16.03 15.57 12.40
N MET A 509 -15.44 15.25 11.26
CA MET A 509 -15.15 13.86 10.88
C MET A 509 -13.90 13.36 11.59
N VAL A 510 -13.97 12.15 12.13
CA VAL A 510 -12.85 11.44 12.78
C VAL A 510 -12.64 10.11 12.08
N PHE A 511 -11.41 9.82 11.72
CA PHE A 511 -11.02 8.54 11.13
C PHE A 511 -9.57 8.21 11.44
N GLU A 512 -9.24 6.93 11.40
CA GLU A 512 -7.86 6.46 11.44
C GLU A 512 -7.26 6.46 10.03
N TYR A 513 -5.95 6.65 9.96
CA TYR A 513 -5.22 6.75 8.72
C TYR A 513 -3.82 6.14 8.87
N ASP A 514 -3.48 5.16 8.03
CA ASP A 514 -2.20 4.43 8.11
C ASP A 514 -1.07 5.03 7.26
N GLY A 515 -1.34 6.07 6.50
CA GLY A 515 -0.43 6.65 5.52
C GLY A 515 -0.74 6.24 4.09
N LEU A 516 -1.78 5.41 3.87
CA LEU A 516 -2.25 5.03 2.54
C LEU A 516 -3.70 5.48 2.33
N THR A 517 -4.64 4.96 3.13
CA THR A 517 -6.07 5.26 3.03
C THR A 517 -6.70 5.54 4.39
N PRO A 518 -7.78 6.34 4.43
CA PRO A 518 -8.62 6.44 5.63
C PRO A 518 -9.31 5.11 5.91
N TYR A 519 -9.39 4.74 7.20
CA TYR A 519 -10.13 3.57 7.66
C TYR A 519 -11.59 3.96 7.93
N LEU A 520 -12.42 3.96 6.89
CA LEU A 520 -13.82 4.35 7.00
C LEU A 520 -14.66 3.36 7.83
N PHE A 521 -14.21 2.13 8.00
CA PHE A 521 -14.89 1.14 8.83
C PHE A 521 -14.92 1.51 10.32
N ASN A 522 -14.08 2.47 10.78
CA ASN A 522 -14.09 3.03 12.13
C ASN A 522 -14.23 4.56 12.13
N ALA A 523 -14.56 5.14 10.98
CA ALA A 523 -14.83 6.57 10.90
C ALA A 523 -16.16 6.93 11.57
N TYR A 524 -16.22 8.11 12.18
CA TYR A 524 -17.42 8.61 12.81
C TYR A 524 -17.48 10.14 12.81
N TRP A 525 -18.66 10.67 13.01
CA TRP A 525 -18.93 12.08 13.22
C TRP A 525 -18.96 12.42 14.71
N ARG A 526 -18.40 13.58 15.10
CA ARG A 526 -18.55 14.05 16.49
C ARG A 526 -20.00 14.35 16.85
N ASN A 527 -20.80 14.78 15.86
CA ASN A 527 -22.22 15.06 15.96
C ASN A 527 -22.99 14.32 14.86
N PRO A 528 -23.20 13.00 14.95
CA PRO A 528 -23.78 12.21 13.85
C PRO A 528 -25.13 12.72 13.35
N SER A 529 -25.96 13.28 14.23
CA SER A 529 -27.30 13.78 13.89
C SER A 529 -27.29 15.02 12.97
N GLU A 530 -26.15 15.69 12.81
CA GLU A 530 -26.01 16.87 11.96
C GLU A 530 -25.52 16.49 10.54
N HIS A 531 -25.14 15.23 10.33
CA HIS A 531 -24.52 14.71 9.12
C HIS A 531 -25.34 13.57 8.48
N GLY A 532 -26.56 13.87 8.08
CA GLY A 532 -27.42 12.96 7.29
C GLY A 532 -27.04 12.93 5.80
N VAL A 533 -27.72 12.10 5.04
CA VAL A 533 -27.62 12.10 3.57
C VAL A 533 -28.04 13.47 3.03
N LYS A 534 -27.20 14.06 2.18
CA LYS A 534 -27.41 15.40 1.57
C LYS A 534 -28.38 15.37 0.40
#